data_5e8adc7aac5bb5bc6f0a263a8677f991
#
_entry.id   5e8adc7aac5bb5bc6f0a263a8677f991
#
_cell.length_a   1.000
_cell.length_b   1.000
_cell.length_c   1.000
_cell.angle_alpha   90.00
_cell.angle_beta   90.00
_cell.angle_gamma   90.00
#
_symmetry.space_group_name_H-M   'P 1'
#
loop_
_entity.id
_entity.type
_entity.pdbx_description
1 polymer ?
#
loop_
_entity_poly.entity_id
_entity_poly.type
_entity_poly.pdbx_seq_one_letter_code
_entity_poly.pdbx_strand_id
1 'polypeptide(L)'
;MGDPILTTYDWVPDFPRGYVRDLRVRWALEEAGFPYRVESTPFRDRGAEHFANQPFGQTPWLTDGDTSIFESGAIVLHLAERSEALMPSDPRGRSETIEWMFAALNSVEMASLPWSLFKFADDTSNTPGKKHLDAFLSARLQHMEKVLNGREWLAAETFTAADILMSDVLRLVDRFDELAAYPACRAYIARATARPCFVKAHADQMAHFAKSD
;
A
#
# COMPACT_ATOMS: atom_id res chain seq x y z
N MET A 1 26.50 0.62 -8.01
CA MET A 1 25.14 0.24 -8.43
C MET A 1 24.41 1.54 -8.75
N GLY A 2 23.59 1.56 -9.81
CA GLY A 2 22.73 2.73 -10.08
C GLY A 2 21.55 2.77 -9.10
N ASP A 3 20.84 3.91 -9.08
CA ASP A 3 19.64 4.05 -8.27
C ASP A 3 18.54 3.08 -8.75
N PRO A 4 17.78 2.47 -7.85
CA PRO A 4 16.62 1.66 -8.20
C PRO A 4 15.63 2.40 -9.10
N ILE A 5 14.97 1.68 -10.00
CA ILE A 5 13.97 2.21 -10.92
C ILE A 5 12.61 1.67 -10.52
N LEU A 6 11.74 2.56 -10.09
CA LEU A 6 10.34 2.26 -9.82
C LEU A 6 9.53 2.50 -11.09
N THR A 7 8.92 1.44 -11.64
CA THR A 7 8.04 1.59 -12.79
C THR A 7 6.58 1.60 -12.36
N THR A 8 5.86 2.61 -12.81
CA THR A 8 4.40 2.79 -12.60
C THR A 8 3.71 3.15 -13.90
N TYR A 9 2.39 3.34 -13.89
CA TYR A 9 1.67 3.78 -15.09
C TYR A 9 2.04 5.21 -15.49
N ASP A 10 2.00 5.48 -16.79
CA ASP A 10 2.15 6.83 -17.36
C ASP A 10 0.96 7.72 -16.98
N TRP A 11 -0.25 7.13 -16.94
CA TRP A 11 -1.51 7.80 -16.65
C TRP A 11 -2.46 6.85 -15.93
N VAL A 12 -3.33 7.40 -15.10
CA VAL A 12 -4.50 6.71 -14.55
C VAL A 12 -5.68 7.69 -14.46
N PRO A 13 -6.95 7.23 -14.48
CA PRO A 13 -8.11 8.06 -14.17
C PRO A 13 -7.95 8.78 -12.81
N ASP A 14 -8.71 9.84 -12.59
CA ASP A 14 -8.59 10.64 -11.35
C ASP A 14 -8.87 9.84 -10.08
N PHE A 15 -9.86 8.93 -10.13
CA PHE A 15 -10.31 8.25 -8.92
C PHE A 15 -9.25 7.37 -8.24
N PRO A 16 -8.30 6.67 -8.90
CA PRO A 16 -7.25 5.90 -8.22
C PRO A 16 -6.02 6.75 -7.85
N ARG A 17 -5.90 8.01 -8.31
CA ARG A 17 -4.75 8.87 -7.97
C ARG A 17 -4.63 9.01 -6.46
N GLY A 18 -3.43 8.89 -5.93
CA GLY A 18 -3.14 8.84 -4.51
C GLY A 18 -3.40 7.48 -3.84
N TYR A 19 -3.83 6.45 -4.63
CA TYR A 19 -4.10 5.08 -4.17
C TYR A 19 -3.49 4.01 -5.08
N VAL A 20 -2.81 4.38 -6.16
CA VAL A 20 -2.05 3.42 -6.96
C VAL A 20 -0.93 2.84 -6.10
N ARG A 21 -0.71 1.53 -6.18
CA ARG A 21 0.17 0.81 -5.23
C ARG A 21 1.65 1.16 -5.31
N ASP A 22 2.09 1.89 -6.35
CA ASP A 22 3.44 2.46 -6.38
C ASP A 22 3.67 3.47 -5.23
N LEU A 23 2.60 4.03 -4.64
CA LEU A 23 2.69 4.87 -3.46
C LEU A 23 3.34 4.15 -2.28
N ARG A 24 3.05 2.86 -2.06
CA ARG A 24 3.68 2.03 -1.02
C ARG A 24 5.20 1.96 -1.20
N VAL A 25 5.62 1.80 -2.45
CA VAL A 25 7.05 1.69 -2.80
C VAL A 25 7.75 3.04 -2.70
N ARG A 26 7.13 4.11 -3.22
CA ARG A 26 7.65 5.47 -3.04
C ARG A 26 7.84 5.79 -1.56
N TRP A 27 6.83 5.51 -0.75
CA TRP A 27 6.89 5.75 0.68
C TRP A 27 8.01 4.95 1.37
N ALA A 28 8.15 3.67 1.05
CA ALA A 28 9.23 2.85 1.58
C ALA A 28 10.63 3.37 1.18
N LEU A 29 10.81 3.80 -0.07
CA LEU A 29 12.05 4.41 -0.56
C LEU A 29 12.38 5.70 0.20
N GLU A 30 11.39 6.57 0.43
CA GLU A 30 11.56 7.81 1.19
C GLU A 30 11.91 7.54 2.67
N GLU A 31 11.24 6.59 3.33
CA GLU A 31 11.54 6.21 4.73
C GLU A 31 12.92 5.58 4.88
N ALA A 32 13.34 4.79 3.89
CA ALA A 32 14.67 4.19 3.86
C ALA A 32 15.78 5.19 3.47
N GLY A 33 15.42 6.37 2.95
CA GLY A 33 16.36 7.34 2.44
C GLY A 33 17.11 6.85 1.19
N PHE A 34 16.51 5.98 0.40
CA PHE A 34 17.11 5.46 -0.82
C PHE A 34 16.79 6.37 -2.02
N PRO A 35 17.79 6.84 -2.76
CA PRO A 35 17.56 7.53 -4.02
C PRO A 35 16.93 6.57 -5.02
N TYR A 36 16.04 7.07 -5.87
CA TYR A 36 15.39 6.26 -6.90
C TYR A 36 14.97 7.11 -8.10
N ARG A 37 14.72 6.44 -9.21
CA ARG A 37 14.13 7.05 -10.41
C ARG A 37 12.77 6.43 -10.68
N VAL A 38 11.90 7.19 -11.33
CA VAL A 38 10.58 6.71 -11.74
C VAL A 38 10.52 6.62 -13.25
N GLU A 39 10.12 5.47 -13.76
CA GLU A 39 9.83 5.23 -15.17
C GLU A 39 8.35 4.91 -15.35
N SER A 40 7.85 5.22 -16.55
CA SER A 40 6.44 5.03 -16.90
C SER A 40 6.26 3.86 -17.85
N THR A 41 5.15 3.13 -17.68
CA THR A 41 4.64 2.12 -18.60
C THR A 41 3.22 2.47 -19.00
N PRO A 42 2.75 2.14 -20.23
CA PRO A 42 1.39 2.45 -20.65
C PRO A 42 0.32 1.83 -19.75
N PHE A 43 -0.66 2.64 -19.33
CA PHE A 43 -1.85 2.16 -18.65
C PHE A 43 -2.73 1.31 -19.57
N ARG A 44 -2.80 1.68 -20.85
CA ARG A 44 -3.49 0.94 -21.92
C ARG A 44 -2.46 0.31 -22.86
N ASP A 45 -2.89 -0.68 -23.64
CA ASP A 45 -2.08 -1.31 -24.69
C ASP A 45 -0.74 -1.87 -24.18
N ARG A 46 -0.80 -2.58 -23.05
CA ARG A 46 0.37 -3.18 -22.39
C ARG A 46 1.02 -4.23 -23.29
N GLY A 47 2.29 -4.01 -23.62
CA GLY A 47 3.07 -4.91 -24.49
C GLY A 47 3.69 -6.09 -23.73
N ALA A 48 4.40 -6.95 -24.47
CA ALA A 48 5.07 -8.13 -23.92
C ALA A 48 6.09 -7.80 -22.82
N GLU A 49 6.78 -6.67 -22.95
CA GLU A 49 7.75 -6.20 -21.94
C GLU A 49 7.08 -5.93 -20.58
N HIS A 50 5.90 -5.31 -20.59
CA HIS A 50 5.13 -5.11 -19.35
C HIS A 50 4.84 -6.45 -18.65
N PHE A 51 4.32 -7.44 -19.40
CA PHE A 51 3.98 -8.75 -18.85
C PHE A 51 5.22 -9.59 -18.47
N ALA A 52 6.37 -9.32 -19.05
CA ALA A 52 7.64 -9.94 -18.64
C ALA A 52 8.09 -9.44 -17.24
N ASN A 53 7.81 -8.19 -16.90
CA ASN A 53 8.14 -7.61 -15.59
C ASN A 53 7.03 -7.83 -14.56
N GLN A 54 5.75 -7.81 -14.98
CA GLN A 54 4.62 -7.99 -14.09
C GLN A 54 3.54 -8.86 -14.77
N PRO A 55 3.49 -10.18 -14.44
CA PRO A 55 2.70 -11.17 -15.19
C PRO A 55 1.19 -10.96 -15.09
N PHE A 56 0.71 -10.19 -14.11
CA PHE A 56 -0.70 -9.86 -13.95
C PHE A 56 -1.10 -8.56 -14.66
N GLY A 57 -0.16 -7.92 -15.38
CA GLY A 57 -0.41 -6.67 -16.11
C GLY A 57 -0.68 -5.47 -15.19
N GLN A 58 -0.17 -5.48 -13.97
CA GLN A 58 -0.33 -4.41 -12.98
C GLN A 58 0.93 -3.55 -12.87
N THR A 59 0.93 -2.62 -11.95
CA THR A 59 2.08 -1.87 -11.43
C THR A 59 1.98 -1.83 -9.91
N PRO A 60 3.09 -1.57 -9.21
CA PRO A 60 4.45 -1.30 -9.69
C PRO A 60 5.29 -2.56 -9.89
N TRP A 61 6.45 -2.37 -10.50
CA TRP A 61 7.62 -3.21 -10.29
C TRP A 61 8.85 -2.35 -9.99
N LEU A 62 9.86 -2.95 -9.40
CA LEU A 62 11.13 -2.30 -9.07
C LEU A 62 12.26 -3.03 -9.77
N THR A 63 13.12 -2.29 -10.48
CA THR A 63 14.39 -2.79 -11.00
C THR A 63 15.53 -2.25 -10.14
N ASP A 64 16.28 -3.16 -9.50
CA ASP A 64 17.38 -2.84 -8.59
C ASP A 64 18.63 -3.64 -9.02
N GLY A 65 19.50 -3.01 -9.79
CA GLY A 65 20.61 -3.69 -10.46
C GLY A 65 20.10 -4.74 -11.45
N ASP A 66 20.50 -5.99 -11.25
CA ASP A 66 20.09 -7.13 -12.10
C ASP A 66 18.78 -7.79 -11.62
N THR A 67 18.14 -7.24 -10.60
CA THR A 67 16.92 -7.82 -10.00
C THR A 67 15.70 -7.02 -10.42
N SER A 68 14.67 -7.69 -10.94
CA SER A 68 13.33 -7.13 -11.16
C SER A 68 12.33 -7.80 -10.22
N ILE A 69 11.58 -6.99 -9.46
CA ILE A 69 10.65 -7.46 -8.44
C ILE A 69 9.28 -6.86 -8.71
N PHE A 70 8.25 -7.68 -8.79
CA PHE A 70 6.86 -7.25 -8.79
C PHE A 70 6.18 -7.60 -7.46
N GLU A 71 4.92 -7.21 -7.26
CA GLU A 71 4.17 -7.16 -6.01
C GLU A 71 4.66 -6.05 -5.06
N SER A 72 3.79 -5.09 -4.78
CA SER A 72 4.14 -3.95 -3.92
C SER A 72 4.60 -4.40 -2.53
N GLY A 73 4.03 -5.47 -1.98
CA GLY A 73 4.46 -6.04 -0.69
C GLY A 73 5.85 -6.66 -0.75
N ALA A 74 6.16 -7.40 -1.82
CA ALA A 74 7.49 -7.98 -2.03
C ALA A 74 8.55 -6.91 -2.24
N ILE A 75 8.23 -5.85 -2.98
CA ILE A 75 9.12 -4.70 -3.19
C ILE A 75 9.40 -4.00 -1.85
N VAL A 76 8.35 -3.72 -1.06
CA VAL A 76 8.49 -3.09 0.26
C VAL A 76 9.34 -3.96 1.19
N LEU A 77 9.17 -5.29 1.17
CA LEU A 77 10.00 -6.22 1.94
C LEU A 77 11.47 -6.16 1.50
N HIS A 78 11.74 -6.21 0.19
CA HIS A 78 13.10 -6.10 -0.36
C HIS A 78 13.82 -4.81 0.08
N LEU A 79 13.10 -3.70 0.10
CA LEU A 79 13.64 -2.42 0.59
C LEU A 79 13.84 -2.43 2.11
N ALA A 80 12.88 -2.99 2.84
CA ALA A 80 12.92 -3.07 4.30
C ALA A 80 14.09 -3.92 4.81
N GLU A 81 14.40 -5.03 4.14
CA GLU A 81 15.53 -5.88 4.49
C GLU A 81 16.91 -5.19 4.43
N ARG A 82 16.96 -4.02 3.79
CA ARG A 82 18.16 -3.19 3.60
C ARG A 82 18.14 -1.90 4.42
N SER A 83 17.11 -1.71 5.27
CA SER A 83 16.92 -0.47 6.04
C SER A 83 16.42 -0.74 7.46
N GLU A 84 17.19 -0.38 8.45
CA GLU A 84 16.77 -0.46 9.86
C GLU A 84 15.60 0.49 10.19
N ALA A 85 15.35 1.49 9.37
CA ALA A 85 14.18 2.37 9.49
C ALA A 85 12.86 1.67 9.16
N LEU A 86 12.91 0.55 8.41
CA LEU A 86 11.74 -0.19 7.96
C LEU A 86 11.65 -1.60 8.53
N MET A 87 12.78 -2.18 8.94
CA MET A 87 12.86 -3.55 9.46
C MET A 87 13.80 -3.57 10.67
N PRO A 88 13.30 -3.94 11.86
CA PRO A 88 14.15 -4.13 13.03
C PRO A 88 15.25 -5.16 12.79
N SER A 89 16.42 -4.95 13.38
CA SER A 89 17.56 -5.87 13.25
C SER A 89 17.42 -7.12 14.12
N ASP A 90 16.62 -7.05 15.20
CA ASP A 90 16.39 -8.20 16.08
C ASP A 90 15.42 -9.23 15.45
N PRO A 91 15.64 -10.53 15.71
CA PRO A 91 14.83 -11.59 15.06
C PRO A 91 13.33 -11.53 15.38
N ARG A 92 12.96 -11.07 16.58
CA ARG A 92 11.55 -10.99 17.00
C ARG A 92 10.85 -9.85 16.26
N GLY A 93 11.40 -8.65 16.31
CA GLY A 93 10.84 -7.49 15.63
C GLY A 93 10.76 -7.69 14.12
N ARG A 94 11.76 -8.37 13.53
CA ARG A 94 11.74 -8.78 12.12
C ARG A 94 10.57 -9.73 11.82
N SER A 95 10.36 -10.76 12.65
CA SER A 95 9.25 -11.71 12.46
C SER A 95 7.90 -11.03 12.61
N GLU A 96 7.73 -10.16 13.62
CA GLU A 96 6.51 -9.38 13.84
C GLU A 96 6.23 -8.45 12.63
N THR A 97 7.24 -7.80 12.09
CA THR A 97 7.08 -6.93 10.91
C THR A 97 6.59 -7.71 9.71
N ILE A 98 7.20 -8.85 9.39
CA ILE A 98 6.80 -9.71 8.27
C ILE A 98 5.37 -10.25 8.48
N GLU A 99 5.05 -10.70 9.69
CA GLU A 99 3.70 -11.16 10.04
C GLU A 99 2.65 -10.09 9.74
N TRP A 100 2.87 -8.85 10.18
CA TRP A 100 1.95 -7.75 9.95
C TRP A 100 1.91 -7.27 8.49
N MET A 101 3.01 -7.39 7.74
CA MET A 101 3.00 -7.16 6.28
C MET A 101 2.05 -8.13 5.58
N PHE A 102 2.16 -9.44 5.90
CA PHE A 102 1.25 -10.44 5.34
C PHE A 102 -0.19 -10.27 5.86
N ALA A 103 -0.38 -9.90 7.13
CA ALA A 103 -1.70 -9.63 7.67
C ALA A 103 -2.38 -8.45 6.95
N ALA A 104 -1.64 -7.39 6.61
CA ALA A 104 -2.16 -6.28 5.83
C ALA A 104 -2.71 -6.75 4.48
N LEU A 105 -1.95 -7.54 3.74
CA LEU A 105 -2.31 -7.99 2.39
C LEU A 105 -3.34 -9.12 2.40
N ASN A 106 -3.13 -10.15 3.24
CA ASN A 106 -3.92 -11.38 3.20
C ASN A 106 -5.09 -11.41 4.16
N SER A 107 -5.12 -10.55 5.20
CA SER A 107 -6.21 -10.55 6.17
C SER A 107 -7.11 -9.31 6.07
N VAL A 108 -6.55 -8.15 5.73
CA VAL A 108 -7.31 -6.91 5.66
C VAL A 108 -7.58 -6.50 4.20
N GLU A 109 -6.56 -6.45 3.33
CA GLU A 109 -6.74 -6.04 1.94
C GLU A 109 -7.63 -7.02 1.16
N MET A 110 -7.54 -8.34 1.45
CA MET A 110 -8.42 -9.32 0.82
C MET A 110 -9.92 -9.10 1.14
N ALA A 111 -10.23 -8.40 2.23
CA ALA A 111 -11.60 -8.01 2.55
C ALA A 111 -11.95 -6.63 1.96
N SER A 112 -11.04 -5.66 2.04
CA SER A 112 -11.28 -4.28 1.62
C SER A 112 -11.27 -4.11 0.10
N LEU A 113 -10.42 -4.82 -0.63
CA LEU A 113 -10.31 -4.65 -2.08
C LEU A 113 -11.55 -5.12 -2.84
N PRO A 114 -12.07 -6.36 -2.67
CA PRO A 114 -13.32 -6.77 -3.32
C PRO A 114 -14.51 -5.89 -2.92
N TRP A 115 -14.57 -5.49 -1.65
CA TRP A 115 -15.60 -4.58 -1.16
C TRP A 115 -15.51 -3.20 -1.86
N SER A 116 -14.32 -2.65 -2.05
CA SER A 116 -14.12 -1.36 -2.69
C SER A 116 -14.58 -1.33 -4.15
N LEU A 117 -14.56 -2.47 -4.85
CA LEU A 117 -15.06 -2.54 -6.23
C LEU A 117 -16.55 -2.19 -6.33
N PHE A 118 -17.36 -2.57 -5.34
CA PHE A 118 -18.76 -2.15 -5.28
C PHE A 118 -18.91 -0.64 -5.03
N LYS A 119 -18.04 -0.08 -4.20
CA LYS A 119 -18.00 1.38 -3.95
C LYS A 119 -17.58 2.17 -5.21
N PHE A 120 -16.59 1.69 -5.93
CA PHE A 120 -16.14 2.33 -7.18
C PHE A 120 -17.18 2.22 -8.31
N ALA A 121 -18.00 1.20 -8.28
CA ALA A 121 -19.09 1.01 -9.25
C ALA A 121 -20.40 1.72 -8.85
N ASP A 122 -20.40 2.46 -7.72
CA ASP A 122 -21.63 3.03 -7.12
C ASP A 122 -22.75 1.98 -6.96
N ASP A 123 -22.36 0.72 -6.73
CA ASP A 123 -23.29 -0.38 -6.58
C ASP A 123 -23.96 -0.34 -5.20
N THR A 124 -25.18 0.17 -5.17
CA THR A 124 -26.05 0.21 -3.99
C THR A 124 -26.94 -1.02 -3.85
N SER A 125 -26.76 -2.05 -4.69
CA SER A 125 -27.54 -3.28 -4.61
C SER A 125 -27.37 -3.97 -3.26
N ASN A 126 -28.46 -4.56 -2.78
CA ASN A 126 -28.48 -5.26 -1.49
C ASN A 126 -28.43 -6.79 -1.67
N THR A 127 -27.52 -7.23 -2.52
CA THR A 127 -27.34 -8.66 -2.84
C THR A 127 -26.76 -9.43 -1.65
N PRO A 128 -27.01 -10.74 -1.52
CA PRO A 128 -26.39 -11.57 -0.48
C PRO A 128 -24.85 -11.51 -0.52
N GLY A 129 -24.24 -11.49 -1.72
CA GLY A 129 -22.79 -11.40 -1.88
C GLY A 129 -22.24 -10.09 -1.32
N LYS A 130 -22.87 -8.94 -1.62
CA LYS A 130 -22.45 -7.66 -1.09
C LYS A 130 -22.55 -7.62 0.44
N LYS A 131 -23.68 -8.13 1.01
CA LYS A 131 -23.83 -8.23 2.48
C LYS A 131 -22.72 -9.05 3.14
N HIS A 132 -22.29 -10.15 2.51
CA HIS A 132 -21.18 -10.95 3.00
C HIS A 132 -19.87 -10.18 2.97
N LEU A 133 -19.58 -9.41 1.91
CA LEU A 133 -18.39 -8.56 1.85
C LEU A 133 -18.43 -7.44 2.90
N ASP A 134 -19.57 -6.77 3.07
CA ASP A 134 -19.75 -5.75 4.11
C ASP A 134 -19.49 -6.34 5.51
N ALA A 135 -20.06 -7.49 5.82
CA ALA A 135 -19.87 -8.18 7.10
C ALA A 135 -18.43 -8.65 7.29
N PHE A 136 -17.80 -9.15 6.22
CA PHE A 136 -16.41 -9.61 6.26
C PHE A 136 -15.43 -8.46 6.53
N LEU A 137 -15.59 -7.34 5.81
CA LEU A 137 -14.79 -6.13 6.06
C LEU A 137 -15.01 -5.61 7.49
N SER A 138 -16.28 -5.47 7.93
CA SER A 138 -16.61 -5.00 9.28
C SER A 138 -15.94 -5.84 10.36
N ALA A 139 -15.95 -7.18 10.24
CA ALA A 139 -15.27 -8.07 11.17
C ALA A 139 -13.74 -7.82 11.19
N ARG A 140 -13.10 -7.57 10.05
CA ARG A 140 -11.67 -7.24 10.00
C ARG A 140 -11.37 -5.90 10.66
N LEU A 141 -12.19 -4.88 10.40
CA LEU A 141 -12.04 -3.57 11.03
C LEU A 141 -12.23 -3.62 12.54
N GLN A 142 -13.20 -4.39 13.04
CA GLN A 142 -13.38 -4.59 14.49
C GLN A 142 -12.16 -5.24 15.14
N HIS A 143 -11.50 -6.18 14.45
CA HIS A 143 -10.26 -6.77 14.97
C HIS A 143 -9.10 -5.77 14.92
N MET A 144 -8.94 -5.01 13.82
CA MET A 144 -7.92 -3.98 13.73
C MET A 144 -8.09 -2.87 14.75
N GLU A 145 -9.34 -2.44 15.02
CA GLU A 145 -9.64 -1.46 16.07
C GLU A 145 -9.12 -1.92 17.43
N LYS A 146 -9.34 -3.19 17.78
CA LYS A 146 -8.83 -3.76 19.04
C LYS A 146 -7.30 -3.85 19.08
N VAL A 147 -6.68 -4.19 17.96
CA VAL A 147 -5.22 -4.28 17.84
C VAL A 147 -4.57 -2.91 17.99
N LEU A 148 -5.14 -1.89 17.32
CA LEU A 148 -4.59 -0.54 17.29
C LEU A 148 -4.93 0.28 18.54
N ASN A 149 -5.91 -0.17 19.33
CA ASN A 149 -6.24 0.48 20.59
C ASN A 149 -5.10 0.26 21.60
N GLY A 150 -4.37 1.34 21.90
CA GLY A 150 -3.22 1.31 22.82
C GLY A 150 -1.89 0.95 22.15
N ARG A 151 -1.84 0.83 20.82
CA ARG A 151 -0.59 0.71 20.06
C ARG A 151 -0.33 1.94 19.21
N GLU A 152 0.91 2.36 19.18
CA GLU A 152 1.34 3.40 18.24
C GLU A 152 1.58 2.82 16.86
N TRP A 153 2.33 1.70 16.78
CA TRP A 153 2.69 0.98 15.56
C TRP A 153 2.41 -0.51 15.68
N LEU A 154 2.39 -1.23 14.57
CA LEU A 154 1.98 -2.63 14.54
C LEU A 154 3.02 -3.59 15.09
N ALA A 155 4.29 -3.34 14.80
CA ALA A 155 5.39 -4.22 15.15
C ALA A 155 6.51 -3.46 15.87
N ALA A 156 7.24 -4.14 16.74
CA ALA A 156 8.49 -3.67 17.35
C ALA A 156 8.41 -2.28 18.04
N GLU A 157 7.21 -1.83 18.42
CA GLU A 157 6.94 -0.52 19.04
C GLU A 157 7.47 0.68 18.22
N THR A 158 7.77 0.50 16.93
CA THR A 158 8.28 1.52 16.03
C THR A 158 7.60 1.41 14.66
N PHE A 159 7.68 2.49 13.87
CA PHE A 159 7.21 2.45 12.49
C PHE A 159 8.04 1.47 11.66
N THR A 160 7.37 0.62 10.89
CA THR A 160 8.00 -0.42 10.05
C THR A 160 7.34 -0.52 8.68
N ALA A 161 7.87 -1.37 7.82
CA ALA A 161 7.29 -1.72 6.53
C ALA A 161 5.83 -2.23 6.63
N ALA A 162 5.47 -2.86 7.76
CA ALA A 162 4.11 -3.30 8.04
C ALA A 162 3.12 -2.14 8.11
N ASP A 163 3.55 -1.02 8.70
CA ASP A 163 2.70 0.17 8.85
C ASP A 163 2.46 0.88 7.51
N ILE A 164 3.42 0.82 6.59
CA ILE A 164 3.23 1.31 5.20
C ILE A 164 2.08 0.55 4.54
N LEU A 165 2.12 -0.78 4.57
CA LEU A 165 1.11 -1.60 3.90
C LEU A 165 -0.26 -1.48 4.58
N MET A 166 -0.32 -1.61 5.91
CA MET A 166 -1.59 -1.59 6.64
C MET A 166 -2.28 -0.23 6.57
N SER A 167 -1.53 0.87 6.75
CA SER A 167 -2.15 2.20 6.65
C SER A 167 -2.64 2.50 5.26
N ASP A 168 -1.94 2.07 4.20
CA ASP A 168 -2.43 2.25 2.83
C ASP A 168 -3.69 1.44 2.54
N VAL A 169 -3.79 0.21 3.04
CA VAL A 169 -5.00 -0.62 2.96
C VAL A 169 -6.17 0.05 3.69
N LEU A 170 -5.97 0.53 4.90
CA LEU A 170 -7.02 1.19 5.69
C LEU A 170 -7.42 2.56 5.11
N ARG A 171 -6.49 3.32 4.51
CA ARG A 171 -6.79 4.59 3.82
C ARG A 171 -7.83 4.42 2.71
N LEU A 172 -7.78 3.31 1.96
CA LEU A 172 -8.78 3.03 0.94
C LEU A 172 -10.18 2.88 1.54
N VAL A 173 -10.27 2.28 2.71
CA VAL A 173 -11.56 2.12 3.43
C VAL A 173 -12.03 3.46 3.99
N ASP A 174 -11.13 4.25 4.56
CA ASP A 174 -11.44 5.59 5.11
C ASP A 174 -11.89 6.58 4.04
N ARG A 175 -11.43 6.43 2.81
CA ARG A 175 -11.91 7.23 1.65
C ARG A 175 -13.43 7.20 1.49
N PHE A 176 -14.07 6.11 1.90
CA PHE A 176 -15.52 5.93 1.83
C PHE A 176 -16.22 6.13 3.19
N ASP A 177 -15.52 6.74 4.16
CA ASP A 177 -15.99 7.02 5.54
C ASP A 177 -16.37 5.77 6.35
N GLU A 178 -15.94 4.58 5.94
CA GLU A 178 -16.27 3.33 6.64
C GLU A 178 -15.47 3.11 7.94
N LEU A 179 -14.48 3.97 8.21
CA LEU A 179 -13.76 3.97 9.48
C LEU A 179 -14.37 4.92 10.54
N ALA A 180 -15.53 5.51 10.29
CA ALA A 180 -16.19 6.42 11.25
C ALA A 180 -16.45 5.77 12.63
N ALA A 181 -16.73 4.46 12.65
CA ALA A 181 -16.95 3.68 13.87
C ALA A 181 -15.65 3.09 14.48
N TYR A 182 -14.48 3.37 13.88
CA TYR A 182 -13.19 2.76 14.24
C TYR A 182 -12.13 3.85 14.53
N PRO A 183 -12.24 4.56 15.67
CA PRO A 183 -11.39 5.71 15.96
C PRO A 183 -9.90 5.37 16.12
N ALA A 184 -9.53 4.17 16.62
CA ALA A 184 -8.13 3.78 16.69
C ALA A 184 -7.52 3.54 15.29
N CYS A 185 -8.29 2.95 14.37
CA CYS A 185 -7.88 2.83 12.97
C CYS A 185 -7.67 4.21 12.32
N ARG A 186 -8.59 5.16 12.52
CA ARG A 186 -8.46 6.53 12.01
C ARG A 186 -7.25 7.27 12.60
N ALA A 187 -7.06 7.19 13.92
CA ALA A 187 -5.91 7.80 14.57
C ALA A 187 -4.57 7.22 14.06
N TYR A 188 -4.53 5.92 13.83
CA TYR A 188 -3.38 5.24 13.25
C TYR A 188 -3.06 5.74 11.83
N ILE A 189 -4.06 5.80 10.94
CA ILE A 189 -3.87 6.33 9.58
C ILE A 189 -3.41 7.78 9.63
N ALA A 190 -4.06 8.62 10.45
CA ALA A 190 -3.70 10.03 10.57
C ALA A 190 -2.24 10.21 11.00
N ARG A 191 -1.76 9.41 11.96
CA ARG A 191 -0.37 9.41 12.41
C ARG A 191 0.58 8.96 11.30
N ALA A 192 0.26 7.86 10.61
CA ALA A 192 1.09 7.33 9.54
C ALA A 192 1.20 8.29 8.35
N THR A 193 0.09 8.89 7.94
CA THR A 193 0.04 9.82 6.79
C THR A 193 0.53 11.23 7.11
N ALA A 194 0.71 11.58 8.37
CA ALA A 194 1.37 12.82 8.79
C ALA A 194 2.91 12.74 8.68
N ARG A 195 3.49 11.56 8.44
CA ARG A 195 4.93 11.41 8.28
C ARG A 195 5.42 12.16 7.04
N PRO A 196 6.55 12.91 7.13
CA PRO A 196 7.08 13.68 6.00
C PRO A 196 7.32 12.84 4.75
N CYS A 197 7.79 11.59 4.93
CA CYS A 197 8.05 10.66 3.84
C CYS A 197 6.76 10.25 3.09
N PHE A 198 5.65 10.05 3.82
CA PHE A 198 4.35 9.83 3.16
C PHE A 198 3.89 11.05 2.40
N VAL A 199 3.96 12.24 3.02
CA VAL A 199 3.53 13.50 2.39
C VAL A 199 4.28 13.72 1.09
N LYS A 200 5.60 13.51 1.10
CA LYS A 200 6.43 13.60 -0.11
C LYS A 200 6.05 12.57 -1.15
N ALA A 201 6.00 11.28 -0.79
CA ALA A 201 5.67 10.18 -1.70
C ALA A 201 4.31 10.38 -2.37
N HIS A 202 3.31 10.83 -1.60
CA HIS A 202 1.97 11.12 -2.11
C HIS A 202 1.98 12.31 -3.08
N ALA A 203 2.65 13.40 -2.72
CA ALA A 203 2.76 14.58 -3.60
C ALA A 203 3.47 14.23 -4.91
N ASP A 204 4.55 13.43 -4.86
CA ASP A 204 5.29 12.99 -6.05
C ASP A 204 4.45 12.08 -6.95
N GLN A 205 3.61 11.20 -6.38
CA GLN A 205 2.69 10.38 -7.17
C GLN A 205 1.62 11.25 -7.84
N MET A 206 1.02 12.19 -7.12
CA MET A 206 0.02 13.10 -7.68
C MET A 206 0.61 13.94 -8.81
N ALA A 207 1.82 14.47 -8.61
CA ALA A 207 2.53 15.24 -9.64
C ALA A 207 2.92 14.39 -10.86
N HIS A 208 3.23 13.10 -10.66
CA HIS A 208 3.53 12.18 -11.74
C HIS A 208 2.33 12.01 -12.68
N PHE A 209 1.14 11.72 -12.14
CA PHE A 209 -0.06 11.51 -12.94
C PHE A 209 -0.65 12.81 -13.53
N ALA A 210 -0.42 13.96 -12.89
CA ALA A 210 -0.86 15.25 -13.42
C ALA A 210 -0.09 15.71 -14.68
N LYS A 211 1.08 15.14 -14.97
CA LYS A 211 1.87 15.48 -16.16
C LYS A 211 1.30 14.92 -17.47
N SER A 212 0.40 13.97 -17.37
CA SER A 212 -0.18 13.25 -18.51
C SER A 212 -1.62 13.68 -18.82
N ASP A 213 -2.14 14.70 -18.13
CA ASP A 213 -3.38 15.40 -18.42
C ASP A 213 -3.09 16.53 -19.42
#